data_dd34769be0f3457f538340df0608e7e3
#
_entry.id   dd34769be0f3457f538340df0608e7e3
#
_cell.length_a   1.000
_cell.length_b   1.000
_cell.length_c   1.000
_cell.angle_alpha   90.00
_cell.angle_beta   90.00
_cell.angle_gamma   90.00
#
_symmetry.space_group_name_H-M   'P 1'
#
loop_
_entity.id
_entity.type
_entity.pdbx_description
1 polymer ?
#
loop_
_entity_poly.entity_id
_entity_poly.type
_entity_poly.pdbx_seq_one_letter_code
_entity_poly.pdbx_strand_id
1 'polypeptide(L)'
;MIEFVHNPEIQLFTEFINEFGSEPVLQQITEKIRVVVPGDKFAGMFDKEDAFEYNFKTIWYNKEKVDQLGLSQSECFACISHELGHFLDQCDRWATPQQTREINADQLAVKLGLGKSLQTALGKLIDDNPDNQELVEGMQDRIYSISNQARSF
;
A
#
# COMPACT_ATOMS: atom_id res chain seq x y z
N MET A 1 -1.78 -19.14 -1.70
CA MET A 1 -0.74 -18.18 -2.14
C MET A 1 -1.40 -17.05 -2.89
N ILE A 2 -0.99 -15.81 -2.57
CA ILE A 2 -1.53 -14.62 -3.26
C ILE A 2 -1.22 -14.68 -4.76
N GLU A 3 -2.18 -14.30 -5.58
CA GLU A 3 -2.03 -14.16 -7.03
C GLU A 3 -2.53 -12.78 -7.47
N PHE A 4 -1.68 -12.04 -8.17
CA PHE A 4 -2.09 -10.79 -8.80
C PHE A 4 -2.51 -11.05 -10.24
N VAL A 5 -3.72 -10.61 -10.59
CA VAL A 5 -4.25 -10.68 -11.96
C VAL A 5 -4.04 -9.30 -12.59
N HIS A 6 -3.07 -9.19 -13.49
CA HIS A 6 -2.70 -7.93 -14.11
C HIS A 6 -2.20 -8.12 -15.54
N ASN A 7 -2.04 -6.99 -16.23
CA ASN A 7 -1.38 -6.98 -17.53
C ASN A 7 0.09 -7.46 -17.35
N PRO A 8 0.57 -8.42 -18.14
CA PRO A 8 1.95 -8.91 -18.04
C PRO A 8 3.04 -7.84 -18.14
N GLU A 9 2.73 -6.67 -18.73
CA GLU A 9 3.66 -5.55 -18.81
C GLU A 9 3.91 -4.88 -17.46
N ILE A 10 3.03 -5.10 -16.46
CA ILE A 10 3.19 -4.56 -15.11
C ILE A 10 4.02 -5.55 -14.29
N GLN A 11 5.34 -5.43 -14.39
CA GLN A 11 6.27 -6.37 -13.74
C GLN A 11 6.40 -6.15 -12.23
N LEU A 12 6.06 -4.96 -11.72
CA LEU A 12 6.23 -4.60 -10.31
C LEU A 12 5.59 -5.63 -9.37
N PHE A 13 4.37 -6.05 -9.66
CA PHE A 13 3.62 -7.00 -8.82
C PHE A 13 4.21 -8.41 -8.89
N THR A 14 4.69 -8.81 -10.07
CA THR A 14 5.41 -10.09 -10.23
C THR A 14 6.70 -10.09 -9.42
N GLU A 15 7.46 -9.00 -9.45
CA GLU A 15 8.68 -8.84 -8.68
C GLU A 15 8.40 -8.86 -7.17
N PHE A 16 7.30 -8.24 -6.74
CA PHE A 16 6.86 -8.30 -5.34
C PHE A 16 6.60 -9.75 -4.89
N ILE A 17 5.88 -10.52 -5.68
CA ILE A 17 5.60 -11.94 -5.39
C ILE A 17 6.91 -12.75 -5.37
N ASN A 18 7.82 -12.50 -6.29
CA ASN A 18 9.10 -13.21 -6.33
C ASN A 18 9.92 -12.96 -5.05
N GLU A 19 9.85 -11.78 -4.49
CA GLU A 19 10.62 -11.42 -3.29
C GLU A 19 9.91 -11.80 -1.99
N PHE A 20 8.59 -11.59 -1.90
CA PHE A 20 7.84 -11.73 -0.65
C PHE A 20 6.79 -12.84 -0.67
N GLY A 21 6.51 -13.45 -1.81
CA GLY A 21 5.41 -14.40 -1.95
C GLY A 21 5.50 -15.64 -1.05
N SER A 22 6.71 -16.02 -0.64
CA SER A 22 6.92 -17.14 0.28
C SER A 22 6.74 -16.78 1.75
N GLU A 23 6.57 -15.51 2.08
CA GLU A 23 6.40 -15.09 3.47
C GLU A 23 5.09 -15.65 4.04
N PRO A 24 5.14 -16.28 5.24
CA PRO A 24 3.96 -16.94 5.82
C PRO A 24 2.74 -16.03 5.96
N VAL A 25 2.96 -14.75 6.27
CA VAL A 25 1.87 -13.78 6.41
C VAL A 25 1.11 -13.58 5.10
N LEU A 26 1.79 -13.66 3.95
CA LEU A 26 1.17 -13.50 2.63
C LEU A 26 0.52 -14.79 2.14
N GLN A 27 0.93 -15.96 2.64
CA GLN A 27 0.33 -17.24 2.28
C GLN A 27 -1.10 -17.39 2.80
N GLN A 28 -1.51 -16.56 3.74
CA GLN A 28 -2.89 -16.50 4.21
C GLN A 28 -3.84 -15.93 3.15
N ILE A 29 -3.31 -15.20 2.17
CA ILE A 29 -4.09 -14.63 1.09
C ILE A 29 -4.17 -15.67 -0.02
N THR A 30 -5.32 -16.36 -0.12
CA THR A 30 -5.55 -17.40 -1.11
C THR A 30 -6.37 -16.92 -2.30
N GLU A 31 -6.80 -15.68 -2.27
CA GLU A 31 -7.65 -15.09 -3.29
C GLU A 31 -6.85 -14.34 -4.34
N LYS A 32 -7.46 -14.19 -5.52
CA LYS A 32 -6.88 -13.41 -6.60
C LYS A 32 -7.15 -11.92 -6.36
N ILE A 33 -6.10 -11.11 -6.48
CA ILE A 33 -6.20 -9.65 -6.36
C ILE A 33 -5.98 -9.08 -7.75
N ARG A 34 -6.97 -8.35 -8.25
CA ARG A 34 -6.88 -7.66 -9.53
C ARG A 34 -6.05 -6.39 -9.39
N VAL A 35 -5.17 -6.15 -10.35
CA VAL A 35 -4.46 -4.86 -10.46
C VAL A 35 -5.05 -4.09 -11.62
N VAL A 36 -5.53 -2.89 -11.35
CA VAL A 36 -6.20 -2.00 -12.31
C VAL A 36 -5.34 -0.75 -12.51
N VAL A 37 -5.18 -0.34 -13.75
CA VAL A 37 -4.38 0.84 -14.14
C VAL A 37 -5.24 1.86 -14.87
N PRO A 38 -4.76 3.12 -15.04
CA PRO A 38 -5.48 4.12 -15.84
C PRO A 38 -5.84 3.57 -17.25
N GLY A 39 -7.08 3.76 -17.66
CA GLY A 39 -7.59 3.25 -18.92
C GLY A 39 -8.28 1.89 -18.84
N ASP A 40 -8.13 1.16 -17.74
CA ASP A 40 -8.86 -0.08 -17.53
C ASP A 40 -10.35 0.18 -17.24
N LYS A 41 -11.17 -0.85 -17.49
CA LYS A 41 -12.63 -0.81 -17.36
C LYS A 41 -13.11 -0.26 -15.99
N PHE A 42 -12.37 -0.54 -14.93
CA PHE A 42 -12.74 -0.15 -13.56
C PHE A 42 -11.97 1.06 -13.05
N ALA A 43 -11.21 1.72 -13.91
CA ALA A 43 -10.33 2.82 -13.51
C ALA A 43 -11.09 4.01 -12.90
N GLY A 44 -12.33 4.27 -13.34
CA GLY A 44 -13.15 5.37 -12.82
C GLY A 44 -13.65 5.17 -11.39
N MET A 45 -13.47 3.99 -10.81
CA MET A 45 -13.86 3.68 -9.43
C MET A 45 -12.84 4.15 -8.39
N PHE A 46 -11.67 4.59 -8.81
CA PHE A 46 -10.54 4.89 -7.95
C PHE A 46 -10.14 6.36 -8.01
N ASP A 47 -9.52 6.84 -6.95
CA ASP A 47 -8.95 8.18 -6.88
C ASP A 47 -7.69 8.25 -7.75
N LYS A 48 -7.71 9.11 -8.78
CA LYS A 48 -6.58 9.28 -9.69
C LYS A 48 -5.39 10.01 -9.08
N GLU A 49 -5.57 10.60 -7.90
CA GLU A 49 -4.50 11.28 -7.18
C GLU A 49 -3.58 10.30 -6.43
N ASP A 50 -4.03 9.08 -6.20
CA ASP A 50 -3.25 8.06 -5.49
C ASP A 50 -2.40 7.24 -6.45
N ALA A 51 -1.17 6.91 -6.02
CA ALA A 51 -0.30 5.97 -6.75
C ALA A 51 -0.79 4.53 -6.58
N PHE A 52 -1.28 4.19 -5.39
CA PHE A 52 -1.84 2.89 -5.04
C PHE A 52 -3.09 3.09 -4.20
N GLU A 53 -4.10 2.25 -4.44
CA GLU A 53 -5.33 2.24 -3.64
C GLU A 53 -5.91 0.82 -3.65
N TYR A 54 -6.37 0.36 -2.49
CA TYR A 54 -7.04 -0.94 -2.35
C TYR A 54 -8.55 -0.75 -2.26
N ASN A 55 -9.29 -1.52 -3.06
CA ASN A 55 -10.75 -1.54 -2.99
C ASN A 55 -11.28 -2.91 -3.44
N PHE A 56 -11.87 -3.66 -2.51
CA PHE A 56 -12.55 -4.93 -2.80
C PHE A 56 -11.71 -5.88 -3.67
N LYS A 57 -10.60 -6.39 -3.15
CA LYS A 57 -9.72 -7.34 -3.84
C LYS A 57 -9.12 -6.77 -5.14
N THR A 58 -9.08 -5.45 -5.24
CA THR A 58 -8.51 -4.75 -6.38
C THR A 58 -7.52 -3.72 -5.87
N ILE A 59 -6.34 -3.67 -6.49
CA ILE A 59 -5.35 -2.61 -6.25
C ILE A 59 -5.33 -1.72 -7.49
N TRP A 60 -5.61 -0.44 -7.27
CA TRP A 60 -5.37 0.61 -8.25
C TRP A 60 -3.88 0.90 -8.28
N TYR A 61 -3.29 0.95 -9.47
CA TYR A 61 -1.89 1.27 -9.65
C TYR A 61 -1.73 2.34 -10.72
N ASN A 62 -1.13 3.45 -10.36
CA ASN A 62 -0.87 4.57 -11.26
C ASN A 62 0.64 4.80 -11.37
N LYS A 63 1.25 4.25 -12.42
CA LYS A 63 2.69 4.39 -12.66
C LYS A 63 3.12 5.84 -12.84
N GLU A 64 2.30 6.66 -13.49
CA GLU A 64 2.60 8.09 -13.68
C GLU A 64 2.75 8.79 -12.33
N LYS A 65 1.87 8.50 -11.38
CA LYS A 65 1.94 9.07 -10.03
C LYS A 65 3.14 8.53 -9.26
N VAL A 66 3.47 7.26 -9.41
CA VAL A 66 4.69 6.66 -8.85
C VAL A 66 5.94 7.41 -9.34
N ASP A 67 6.02 7.66 -10.65
CA ASP A 67 7.15 8.37 -11.25
C ASP A 67 7.19 9.84 -10.78
N GLN A 68 6.05 10.50 -10.70
CA GLN A 68 5.91 11.86 -10.19
C GLN A 68 6.43 12.01 -8.76
N LEU A 69 6.09 11.06 -7.89
CA LEU A 69 6.52 11.04 -6.49
C LEU A 69 7.98 10.60 -6.34
N GLY A 70 8.56 10.01 -7.38
CA GLY A 70 9.91 9.46 -7.33
C GLY A 70 10.03 8.25 -6.40
N LEU A 71 9.01 7.40 -6.35
CA LEU A 71 9.04 6.21 -5.49
C LEU A 71 10.03 5.18 -6.02
N SER A 72 10.91 4.69 -5.13
CA SER A 72 11.81 3.59 -5.44
C SER A 72 11.04 2.26 -5.48
N GLN A 73 11.68 1.20 -5.97
CA GLN A 73 11.08 -0.14 -5.95
C GLN A 73 10.71 -0.57 -4.53
N SER A 74 11.60 -0.36 -3.56
CA SER A 74 11.32 -0.71 -2.16
C SER A 74 10.13 0.09 -1.58
N GLU A 75 10.01 1.35 -1.95
CA GLU A 75 8.88 2.17 -1.56
C GLU A 75 7.59 1.70 -2.22
N CYS A 76 7.64 1.30 -3.49
CA CYS A 76 6.49 0.68 -4.16
C CYS A 76 6.09 -0.63 -3.48
N PHE A 77 7.05 -1.47 -3.13
CA PHE A 77 6.77 -2.72 -2.39
C PHE A 77 6.13 -2.43 -1.03
N ALA A 78 6.59 -1.39 -0.34
CA ALA A 78 5.98 -0.96 0.91
C ALA A 78 4.54 -0.51 0.72
N CYS A 79 4.24 0.23 -0.34
CA CYS A 79 2.88 0.66 -0.68
C CYS A 79 1.98 -0.54 -1.03
N ILE A 80 2.48 -1.50 -1.82
CA ILE A 80 1.75 -2.74 -2.12
C ILE A 80 1.43 -3.49 -0.82
N SER A 81 2.40 -3.59 0.08
CA SER A 81 2.22 -4.24 1.38
C SER A 81 1.15 -3.54 2.22
N HIS A 82 1.14 -2.21 2.21
CA HIS A 82 0.10 -1.44 2.89
C HIS A 82 -1.29 -1.78 2.32
N GLU A 83 -1.44 -1.82 0.99
CA GLU A 83 -2.73 -2.15 0.36
C GLU A 83 -3.16 -3.59 0.70
N LEU A 84 -2.22 -4.54 0.72
CA LEU A 84 -2.50 -5.90 1.17
C LEU A 84 -2.83 -5.95 2.67
N GLY A 85 -2.28 -5.03 3.45
CA GLY A 85 -2.62 -4.87 4.86
C GLY A 85 -4.09 -4.55 5.07
N HIS A 86 -4.69 -3.74 4.19
CA HIS A 86 -6.13 -3.50 4.21
C HIS A 86 -6.92 -4.79 3.96
N PHE A 87 -6.44 -5.64 3.07
CA PHE A 87 -7.08 -6.94 2.83
C PHE A 87 -7.06 -7.83 4.08
N LEU A 88 -5.96 -7.82 4.82
CA LEU A 88 -5.79 -8.63 6.03
C LEU A 88 -6.41 -8.01 7.28
N ASP A 89 -6.75 -6.74 7.25
CA ASP A 89 -7.35 -6.06 8.38
C ASP A 89 -8.79 -6.52 8.57
N GLN A 90 -9.05 -7.17 9.71
CA GLN A 90 -10.36 -7.71 10.04
C GLN A 90 -11.23 -6.76 10.87
N CYS A 91 -10.82 -5.50 11.01
CA CYS A 91 -11.62 -4.52 11.74
C CYS A 91 -12.94 -4.23 11.02
N ASP A 92 -13.95 -3.84 11.80
CA ASP A 92 -15.20 -3.35 11.23
C ASP A 92 -14.96 -1.99 10.57
N ARG A 93 -14.97 -1.99 9.23
CA ARG A 93 -14.72 -0.80 8.41
C ARG A 93 -15.63 0.37 8.76
N TRP A 94 -16.88 0.09 9.15
CA TRP A 94 -17.86 1.14 9.44
C TRP A 94 -17.73 1.70 10.86
N ALA A 95 -17.20 0.89 11.78
CA ALA A 95 -17.02 1.28 13.19
C ALA A 95 -15.62 1.79 13.51
N THR A 96 -14.62 1.51 12.64
CA THR A 96 -13.23 1.86 12.88
C THR A 96 -12.86 3.15 12.14
N PRO A 97 -12.28 4.16 12.82
CA PRO A 97 -11.80 5.37 12.17
C PRO A 97 -10.81 5.07 11.03
N GLN A 98 -10.86 5.85 9.96
CA GLN A 98 -9.98 5.67 8.81
C GLN A 98 -8.50 5.68 9.20
N GLN A 99 -8.08 6.60 10.05
CA GLN A 99 -6.69 6.70 10.50
C GLN A 99 -6.23 5.42 11.19
N THR A 100 -7.07 4.81 12.01
CA THR A 100 -6.78 3.53 12.66
C THR A 100 -6.62 2.42 11.63
N ARG A 101 -7.46 2.37 10.61
CA ARG A 101 -7.36 1.38 9.52
C ARG A 101 -6.07 1.54 8.74
N GLU A 102 -5.65 2.78 8.48
CA GLU A 102 -4.38 3.06 7.80
C GLU A 102 -3.18 2.56 8.64
N ILE A 103 -3.19 2.83 9.93
CA ILE A 103 -2.15 2.34 10.85
C ILE A 103 -2.13 0.81 10.93
N ASN A 104 -3.29 0.17 10.95
CA ASN A 104 -3.38 -1.29 10.93
C ASN A 104 -2.81 -1.88 9.64
N ALA A 105 -3.11 -1.26 8.51
CA ALA A 105 -2.59 -1.71 7.21
C ALA A 105 -1.07 -1.61 7.12
N ASP A 106 -0.48 -0.60 7.74
CA ASP A 106 0.97 -0.41 7.77
C ASP A 106 1.72 -1.57 8.45
N GLN A 107 1.06 -2.32 9.32
CA GLN A 107 1.69 -3.44 10.05
C GLN A 107 2.23 -4.51 9.12
N LEU A 108 1.60 -4.76 7.99
CA LEU A 108 2.09 -5.75 7.05
C LEU A 108 3.44 -5.33 6.45
N ALA A 109 3.58 -4.07 6.08
CA ALA A 109 4.86 -3.55 5.59
C ALA A 109 5.97 -3.72 6.64
N VAL A 110 5.67 -3.44 7.91
CA VAL A 110 6.62 -3.62 9.00
C VAL A 110 7.02 -5.10 9.14
N LYS A 111 6.07 -6.01 9.10
CA LYS A 111 6.32 -7.46 9.18
C LYS A 111 7.18 -7.97 8.03
N LEU A 112 7.09 -7.37 6.85
CA LEU A 112 7.89 -7.74 5.68
C LEU A 112 9.26 -7.03 5.65
N GLY A 113 9.60 -6.24 6.68
CA GLY A 113 10.84 -5.51 6.73
C GLY A 113 10.85 -4.23 5.89
N LEU A 114 9.69 -3.75 5.48
CA LEU A 114 9.52 -2.59 4.59
C LEU A 114 9.06 -1.32 5.34
N GLY A 115 9.10 -1.33 6.68
CA GLY A 115 8.63 -0.20 7.48
C GLY A 115 9.34 1.10 7.15
N LYS A 116 10.67 1.07 7.05
CA LYS A 116 11.45 2.27 6.70
C LYS A 116 11.14 2.77 5.29
N SER A 117 10.98 1.87 4.34
CA SER A 117 10.59 2.23 2.97
C SER A 117 9.19 2.86 2.93
N LEU A 118 8.27 2.36 3.75
CA LEU A 118 6.95 2.98 3.87
C LEU A 118 7.04 4.38 4.47
N GLN A 119 7.86 4.58 5.50
CA GLN A 119 8.08 5.90 6.09
C GLN A 119 8.60 6.91 5.06
N THR A 120 9.56 6.52 4.24
CA THR A 120 10.10 7.41 3.19
C THR A 120 9.08 7.68 2.10
N ALA A 121 8.26 6.71 1.73
CA ALA A 121 7.15 6.90 0.79
C ALA A 121 6.13 7.90 1.35
N LEU A 122 5.74 7.77 2.62
CA LEU A 122 4.84 8.71 3.28
C LEU A 122 5.42 10.12 3.34
N GLY A 123 6.74 10.25 3.56
CA GLY A 123 7.43 11.54 3.50
C GLY A 123 7.31 12.21 2.14
N LYS A 124 7.42 11.43 1.05
CA LYS A 124 7.25 11.94 -0.31
C LYS A 124 5.81 12.39 -0.58
N LEU A 125 4.82 11.68 -0.03
CA LEU A 125 3.43 12.09 -0.12
C LEU A 125 3.15 13.39 0.65
N ILE A 126 3.77 13.58 1.80
CA ILE A 126 3.70 14.83 2.56
C ILE A 126 4.28 15.98 1.73
N ASP A 127 5.45 15.78 1.12
CA ASP A 127 6.11 16.80 0.31
C ASP A 127 5.29 17.18 -0.94
N ASP A 128 4.52 16.24 -1.47
CA ASP A 128 3.62 16.47 -2.61
C ASP A 128 2.33 17.21 -2.22
N ASN A 129 1.99 17.24 -0.93
CA ASN A 129 0.76 17.85 -0.40
C ASN A 129 1.03 18.71 0.83
N PRO A 130 1.99 19.67 0.76
CA PRO A 130 2.44 20.39 1.96
C PRO A 130 1.36 21.25 2.60
N ASP A 131 0.35 21.67 1.83
CA ASP A 131 -0.71 22.55 2.31
C ASP A 131 -1.94 21.79 2.82
N ASN A 132 -1.97 20.48 2.66
CA ASN A 132 -3.05 19.63 3.19
C ASN A 132 -2.71 19.18 4.62
N GLN A 133 -3.06 20.02 5.59
CA GLN A 133 -2.69 19.79 6.99
C GLN A 133 -3.23 18.47 7.55
N GLU A 134 -4.46 18.11 7.25
CA GLU A 134 -5.05 16.85 7.71
C GLU A 134 -4.28 15.63 7.18
N LEU A 135 -3.94 15.63 5.89
CA LEU A 135 -3.15 14.58 5.27
C LEU A 135 -1.75 14.52 5.89
N VAL A 136 -1.10 15.67 6.05
CA VAL A 136 0.26 15.75 6.63
C VAL A 136 0.27 15.19 8.05
N GLU A 137 -0.66 15.61 8.89
CA GLU A 137 -0.75 15.13 10.28
C GLU A 137 -1.02 13.62 10.33
N GLY A 138 -1.94 13.12 9.51
CA GLY A 138 -2.26 11.70 9.45
C GLY A 138 -1.05 10.86 9.03
N MET A 139 -0.29 11.31 8.03
CA MET A 139 0.91 10.60 7.58
C MET A 139 2.05 10.69 8.58
N GLN A 140 2.22 11.81 9.28
CA GLN A 140 3.20 11.93 10.37
C GLN A 140 2.89 10.97 11.51
N ASP A 141 1.62 10.81 11.88
CA ASP A 141 1.19 9.84 12.88
C ASP A 141 1.50 8.40 12.45
N ARG A 142 1.29 8.09 11.17
CA ARG A 142 1.65 6.78 10.61
C ARG A 142 3.16 6.54 10.68
N ILE A 143 3.97 7.52 10.28
CA ILE A 143 5.44 7.42 10.36
C ILE A 143 5.88 7.14 11.79
N TYR A 144 5.32 7.85 12.76
CA TYR A 144 5.60 7.64 14.17
C TYR A 144 5.18 6.23 14.63
N SER A 145 3.98 5.80 14.25
CA SER A 145 3.45 4.47 14.59
C SER A 145 4.32 3.34 14.01
N ILE A 146 4.81 3.50 12.78
CA ILE A 146 5.71 2.53 12.15
C ILE A 146 7.00 2.40 12.95
N SER A 147 7.59 3.49 13.44
CA SER A 147 8.78 3.46 14.27
C SER A 147 8.54 2.67 15.56
N ASN A 148 7.38 2.84 16.19
CA ASN A 148 7.02 2.11 17.42
C ASN A 148 6.76 0.62 17.14
N GLN A 149 6.11 0.28 16.05
CA GLN A 149 5.86 -1.11 15.64
C GLN A 149 7.18 -1.84 15.37
N ALA A 150 8.11 -1.20 14.66
CA ALA A 150 9.41 -1.78 14.34
C ALA A 150 10.23 -2.12 15.59
N ARG A 151 10.05 -1.38 16.69
CA ARG A 151 10.72 -1.67 17.98
C ARG A 151 10.13 -2.87 18.71
N SER A 152 8.89 -3.28 18.35
CA SER A 152 8.18 -4.38 18.98
C SER A 152 8.43 -5.74 18.33
N PHE A 153 9.10 -5.76 17.21
CA PHE A 153 9.40 -6.99 16.44
C PHE A 153 10.84 -7.40 16.51
#